data_70b0d97069ae38abbcc894c47080991c
#
_entry.id   70b0d97069ae38abbcc894c47080991c
#
_cell.length_a   1.000
_cell.length_b   1.000
_cell.length_c   1.000
_cell.angle_alpha   90.00
_cell.angle_beta   90.00
_cell.angle_gamma   90.00
#
_symmetry.space_group_name_H-M   'P 1'
#
loop_
_entity.id
_entity.type
_entity.pdbx_description
1 polymer ?
#
loop_
_entity_poly.entity_id
_entity_poly.type
_entity_poly.pdbx_seq_one_letter_code
_entity_poly.pdbx_strand_id
1 'polypeptide(L)'
;MQQKTCSSHTDVASLINSPDKDSWNSLRAGLHVMTAILPTLIGITLSQQLCQHLPLRSTRRFLMEFLLIATPTICSNTVTSDYNKYFCVLAAIFIAFLLWHSGICGRASAAATSHCYKVGQRPSAITLVRTTAYVCTGCAILAIDFKAFPVDWRKSRRYGASLMDVGIGMFVMAMGVVSHRSRYFGDLKRQFRVVVQLLALGLLRTAIITMIDYHQDEHEYGQHLNAFFCLGFTKLLGSLASLLARSDQQLLPLSMAILALHELLLQLGLSDFVMSDADRVGFLRANREGLSALPGCVALYLLSIWGGEWYKSKDKLNYSQFIAKLRNMLLVVITAWTLVFVSVFLFGIARVTFNAGYVLWSFSVGATMLILYSFLFEFCLMVPMAEPLEDKADASLAADPKLAKPTRLPAFAETINMNGLTYFMLSNLLTGLVNLTLEPSNRSSAECVTILMLYMLASTGTVYVLFRKGIRIA
;
A
#
# COMPACT_ATOMS: atom_id res chain seq x y z
N MET A 1 -12.49 -44.86 -14.40
CA MET A 1 -11.06 -44.46 -14.28
C MET A 1 -10.97 -43.50 -13.11
N GLN A 2 -10.12 -43.83 -12.15
CA GLN A 2 -10.15 -43.33 -10.79
C GLN A 2 -9.81 -41.85 -10.66
N GLN A 3 -10.70 -41.09 -10.02
CA GLN A 3 -10.42 -39.81 -9.39
C GLN A 3 -9.27 -39.99 -8.38
N LYS A 4 -8.10 -39.48 -8.70
CA LYS A 4 -7.09 -39.16 -7.69
C LYS A 4 -7.44 -37.83 -7.06
N THR A 5 -8.15 -37.91 -5.93
CA THR A 5 -8.45 -36.81 -5.03
C THR A 5 -7.16 -36.18 -4.53
N CYS A 6 -7.05 -34.89 -4.75
CA CYS A 6 -5.99 -34.02 -4.23
C CYS A 6 -6.21 -33.85 -2.70
N SER A 7 -5.62 -34.77 -1.89
CA SER A 7 -5.79 -34.80 -0.43
C SER A 7 -4.82 -33.88 0.35
N SER A 8 -4.03 -33.06 -0.34
CA SER A 8 -3.03 -32.19 0.31
C SER A 8 -3.52 -30.78 0.66
N HIS A 9 -4.70 -30.37 0.18
CA HIS A 9 -5.27 -29.07 0.50
C HIS A 9 -6.11 -29.03 1.80
N THR A 10 -6.57 -30.17 2.28
CA THR A 10 -7.45 -30.26 3.44
C THR A 10 -6.71 -30.09 4.78
N ASP A 11 -5.45 -30.46 4.87
CA ASP A 11 -4.71 -30.38 6.15
C ASP A 11 -4.21 -28.95 6.47
N VAL A 12 -3.95 -28.14 5.46
CA VAL A 12 -3.57 -26.73 5.64
C VAL A 12 -4.79 -25.86 5.97
N ALA A 13 -5.97 -26.24 5.47
CA ALA A 13 -7.22 -25.54 5.77
C ALA A 13 -7.70 -25.73 7.21
N SER A 14 -7.37 -26.87 7.84
CA SER A 14 -7.72 -27.13 9.24
C SER A 14 -6.88 -26.34 10.25
N LEU A 15 -5.63 -26.04 9.92
CA LEU A 15 -4.73 -25.20 10.75
C LEU A 15 -5.08 -23.71 10.72
N ILE A 16 -5.82 -23.24 9.71
CA ILE A 16 -6.25 -21.84 9.55
C ILE A 16 -7.62 -21.57 10.21
N ASN A 17 -8.32 -22.61 10.63
CA ASN A 17 -9.66 -22.53 11.21
C ASN A 17 -9.62 -22.59 12.76
N SER A 18 -9.01 -21.61 13.43
CA SER A 18 -9.42 -21.35 14.81
C SER A 18 -10.62 -20.38 14.77
N PRO A 19 -11.79 -20.78 15.28
CA PRO A 19 -12.95 -19.90 15.36
C PRO A 19 -12.81 -18.84 16.45
N ASP A 20 -11.79 -18.90 17.24
CA ASP A 20 -11.54 -17.98 18.33
C ASP A 20 -10.97 -16.67 17.81
N LYS A 21 -11.64 -15.57 18.16
CA LYS A 21 -11.13 -14.19 18.10
C LYS A 21 -9.94 -14.07 19.04
N ASP A 22 -8.84 -14.76 18.75
CA ASP A 22 -7.62 -14.57 19.54
C ASP A 22 -7.06 -13.17 19.24
N SER A 23 -7.55 -12.22 20.03
CA SER A 23 -7.24 -10.81 19.91
C SER A 23 -5.76 -10.53 20.01
N TRP A 24 -5.05 -11.26 20.89
CA TRP A 24 -3.61 -11.09 21.06
C TRP A 24 -2.83 -11.58 19.85
N ASN A 25 -3.18 -12.74 19.32
CA ASN A 25 -2.53 -13.25 18.11
C ASN A 25 -2.81 -12.36 16.90
N SER A 26 -4.04 -11.85 16.74
CA SER A 26 -4.38 -10.90 15.67
C SER A 26 -3.60 -9.58 15.80
N LEU A 27 -3.46 -9.05 17.02
CA LEU A 27 -2.68 -7.83 17.25
C LEU A 27 -1.19 -8.06 16.97
N ARG A 28 -0.64 -9.17 17.49
CA ARG A 28 0.75 -9.54 17.25
C ARG A 28 1.04 -9.77 15.76
N ALA A 29 0.16 -10.48 15.07
CA ALA A 29 0.25 -10.69 13.63
C ALA A 29 0.17 -9.36 12.86
N GLY A 30 -0.75 -8.46 13.21
CA GLY A 30 -0.89 -7.14 12.62
C GLY A 30 0.35 -6.26 12.79
N LEU A 31 1.02 -6.33 13.93
CA LEU A 31 2.31 -5.66 14.15
C LEU A 31 3.44 -6.35 13.38
N HIS A 32 3.42 -7.69 13.29
CA HIS A 32 4.43 -8.46 12.58
C HIS A 32 4.45 -8.15 11.08
N VAL A 33 3.32 -7.79 10.48
CA VAL A 33 3.23 -7.35 9.07
C VAL A 33 4.19 -6.18 8.78
N MET A 34 4.40 -5.28 9.74
CA MET A 34 5.36 -4.18 9.57
C MET A 34 6.77 -4.69 9.30
N THR A 35 7.18 -5.81 9.89
CA THR A 35 8.53 -6.39 9.67
C THR A 35 8.73 -6.90 8.25
N ALA A 36 7.66 -7.27 7.55
CA ALA A 36 7.71 -7.66 6.14
C ALA A 36 7.78 -6.44 5.18
N ILE A 37 7.19 -5.31 5.58
CA ILE A 37 7.13 -4.09 4.76
C ILE A 37 8.38 -3.22 4.93
N LEU A 38 8.92 -3.14 6.15
CA LEU A 38 10.08 -2.29 6.48
C LEU A 38 11.32 -2.56 5.62
N PRO A 39 11.68 -3.80 5.22
CA PRO A 39 12.81 -4.03 4.31
C PRO A 39 12.68 -3.31 2.97
N THR A 40 11.47 -3.22 2.41
CA THR A 40 11.21 -2.44 1.19
C THR A 40 11.43 -0.95 1.40
N LEU A 41 10.97 -0.40 2.53
CA LEU A 41 11.19 1.01 2.91
C LEU A 41 12.69 1.31 3.03
N ILE A 42 13.43 0.43 3.70
CA ILE A 42 14.87 0.56 3.87
C ILE A 42 15.58 0.51 2.51
N GLY A 43 15.20 -0.45 1.66
CA GLY A 43 15.74 -0.56 0.30
C GLY A 43 15.52 0.72 -0.53
N ILE A 44 14.33 1.31 -0.46
CA ILE A 44 14.02 2.59 -1.13
C ILE A 44 14.89 3.73 -0.55
N THR A 45 15.06 3.79 0.76
CA THR A 45 15.86 4.84 1.42
C THR A 45 17.33 4.73 1.05
N LEU A 46 17.89 3.51 1.08
CA LEU A 46 19.27 3.24 0.68
C LEU A 46 19.51 3.51 -0.82
N SER A 47 18.55 3.13 -1.67
CA SER A 47 18.65 3.37 -3.11
C SER A 47 18.76 4.86 -3.43
N GLN A 48 18.03 5.71 -2.70
CA GLN A 48 18.15 7.15 -2.85
C GLN A 48 19.54 7.65 -2.46
N GLN A 49 20.09 7.18 -1.34
CA GLN A 49 21.41 7.58 -0.89
C GLN A 49 22.52 7.20 -1.87
N LEU A 50 22.47 5.96 -2.35
CA LEU A 50 23.54 5.41 -3.18
C LEU A 50 23.45 5.80 -4.66
N CYS A 51 22.25 6.03 -5.18
CA CYS A 51 22.02 6.23 -6.62
C CYS A 51 21.63 7.66 -7.01
N GLN A 52 21.51 8.61 -6.05
CA GLN A 52 21.09 9.99 -6.34
C GLN A 52 21.98 10.75 -7.33
N HIS A 53 23.26 10.40 -7.41
CA HIS A 53 24.24 11.01 -8.31
C HIS A 53 24.11 10.52 -9.76
N LEU A 54 23.37 9.43 -10.02
CA LEU A 54 23.14 8.90 -11.35
C LEU A 54 21.95 9.57 -12.04
N PRO A 55 21.97 9.75 -13.37
CA PRO A 55 20.85 10.33 -14.11
C PRO A 55 19.56 9.51 -13.93
N LEU A 56 18.42 10.19 -13.70
CA LEU A 56 17.14 9.56 -13.38
C LEU A 56 16.68 8.51 -14.42
N ARG A 57 16.89 8.80 -15.70
CA ARG A 57 16.49 7.90 -16.81
C ARG A 57 17.57 6.91 -17.22
N SER A 58 18.65 6.76 -16.44
CA SER A 58 19.72 5.80 -16.68
C SER A 58 19.29 4.39 -16.33
N THR A 59 19.49 3.45 -17.25
CA THR A 59 19.23 2.02 -17.01
C THR A 59 20.09 1.49 -15.86
N ARG A 60 21.34 1.97 -15.73
CA ARG A 60 22.24 1.60 -14.63
C ARG A 60 21.64 1.99 -13.27
N ARG A 61 21.11 3.21 -13.15
CA ARG A 61 20.42 3.67 -11.94
C ARG A 61 19.21 2.79 -11.62
N PHE A 62 18.34 2.53 -12.59
CA PHE A 62 17.17 1.68 -12.41
C PHE A 62 17.54 0.26 -11.93
N LEU A 63 18.55 -0.38 -12.53
CA LEU A 63 18.98 -1.72 -12.14
C LEU A 63 19.58 -1.77 -10.73
N MET A 64 20.39 -0.77 -10.35
CA MET A 64 20.90 -0.67 -8.99
C MET A 64 19.79 -0.46 -7.96
N GLU A 65 18.87 0.46 -8.23
CA GLU A 65 17.71 0.69 -7.38
C GLU A 65 16.79 -0.54 -7.31
N PHE A 66 16.58 -1.23 -8.44
CA PHE A 66 15.83 -2.49 -8.49
C PHE A 66 16.45 -3.54 -7.55
N LEU A 67 17.75 -3.77 -7.63
CA LEU A 67 18.42 -4.74 -6.75
C LEU A 67 18.29 -4.35 -5.27
N LEU A 68 18.49 -3.07 -4.95
CA LEU A 68 18.42 -2.58 -3.57
C LEU A 68 16.99 -2.63 -2.98
N ILE A 69 15.96 -2.59 -3.81
CA ILE A 69 14.55 -2.60 -3.37
C ILE A 69 13.95 -4.00 -3.49
N ALA A 70 14.07 -4.64 -4.66
CA ALA A 70 13.42 -5.92 -4.92
C ALA A 70 14.03 -7.07 -4.11
N THR A 71 15.36 -7.12 -3.96
CA THR A 71 16.02 -8.19 -3.21
C THR A 71 15.57 -8.26 -1.75
N PRO A 72 15.65 -7.19 -0.93
CA PRO A 72 15.16 -7.26 0.44
C PRO A 72 13.65 -7.52 0.51
N THR A 73 12.85 -7.00 -0.43
CA THR A 73 11.41 -7.27 -0.48
C THR A 73 11.13 -8.76 -0.71
N ILE A 74 11.78 -9.38 -1.69
CA ILE A 74 11.58 -10.80 -2.00
C ILE A 74 12.08 -11.67 -0.85
N CYS A 75 13.30 -11.43 -0.36
CA CYS A 75 13.86 -12.21 0.72
C CYS A 75 13.03 -12.13 1.99
N SER A 76 12.60 -10.91 2.39
CA SER A 76 11.78 -10.71 3.58
C SER A 76 10.39 -11.35 3.48
N ASN A 77 9.87 -11.51 2.28
CA ASN A 77 8.57 -12.12 2.04
C ASN A 77 8.67 -13.65 1.83
N THR A 78 9.86 -14.22 1.77
CA THR A 78 10.08 -15.64 1.51
C THR A 78 11.11 -16.24 2.47
N VAL A 79 12.34 -16.43 1.98
CA VAL A 79 13.39 -17.24 2.62
C VAL A 79 13.93 -16.66 3.94
N THR A 80 13.83 -15.36 4.15
CA THR A 80 14.34 -14.70 5.37
C THR A 80 13.25 -14.18 6.30
N SER A 81 12.01 -14.60 6.09
CA SER A 81 10.84 -14.15 6.85
C SER A 81 11.02 -14.22 8.37
N ASP A 82 11.58 -15.32 8.87
CA ASP A 82 11.80 -15.56 10.30
C ASP A 82 12.83 -14.61 10.92
N TYR A 83 13.72 -14.06 10.09
CA TYR A 83 14.80 -13.16 10.48
C TYR A 83 14.46 -11.68 10.32
N ASN A 84 13.28 -11.34 9.79
CA ASN A 84 12.89 -9.95 9.48
C ASN A 84 13.00 -9.01 10.68
N LYS A 85 12.63 -9.46 11.88
CA LYS A 85 12.76 -8.66 13.10
C LYS A 85 14.21 -8.26 13.39
N TYR A 86 15.15 -9.17 13.19
CA TYR A 86 16.59 -8.90 13.39
C TYR A 86 17.12 -7.96 12.30
N PHE A 87 16.71 -8.19 11.05
CA PHE A 87 17.04 -7.29 9.95
C PHE A 87 16.53 -5.87 10.21
N CYS A 88 15.30 -5.71 10.66
CA CYS A 88 14.73 -4.39 10.99
C CYS A 88 15.50 -3.69 12.12
N VAL A 89 15.91 -4.43 13.16
CA VAL A 89 16.72 -3.86 14.26
C VAL A 89 18.10 -3.42 13.75
N LEU A 90 18.80 -4.28 13.02
CA LEU A 90 20.11 -3.94 12.44
C LEU A 90 20.03 -2.75 11.49
N ALA A 91 18.98 -2.71 10.66
CA ALA A 91 18.75 -1.60 9.74
C ALA A 91 18.45 -0.30 10.50
N ALA A 92 17.67 -0.34 11.58
CA ALA A 92 17.42 0.82 12.44
C ALA A 92 18.73 1.34 13.08
N ILE A 93 19.57 0.45 13.58
CA ILE A 93 20.89 0.81 14.13
C ILE A 93 21.77 1.43 13.03
N PHE A 94 21.79 0.82 11.83
CA PHE A 94 22.57 1.34 10.71
C PHE A 94 22.09 2.72 10.25
N ILE A 95 20.78 2.93 10.17
CA ILE A 95 20.20 4.24 9.87
C ILE A 95 20.56 5.25 10.95
N ALA A 96 20.44 4.90 12.22
CA ALA A 96 20.84 5.78 13.34
C ALA A 96 22.32 6.16 13.26
N PHE A 97 23.20 5.20 12.93
CA PHE A 97 24.62 5.45 12.70
C PHE A 97 24.84 6.40 11.51
N LEU A 98 24.17 6.19 10.38
CA LEU A 98 24.27 7.08 9.22
C LEU A 98 23.80 8.50 9.54
N LEU A 99 22.72 8.65 10.30
CA LEU A 99 22.20 9.95 10.73
C LEU A 99 23.18 10.66 11.65
N TRP A 100 23.81 9.94 12.55
CA TRP A 100 24.82 10.48 13.44
C TRP A 100 26.10 10.86 12.68
N HIS A 101 26.62 9.96 11.87
CA HIS A 101 27.84 10.19 11.07
C HIS A 101 27.68 11.33 10.06
N SER A 102 26.51 11.47 9.46
CA SER A 102 26.21 12.56 8.51
C SER A 102 26.09 13.94 9.17
N GLY A 103 26.13 14.03 10.50
CA GLY A 103 26.05 15.28 11.23
C GLY A 103 24.71 16.03 11.03
N ILE A 104 23.64 15.31 10.68
CA ILE A 104 22.32 15.88 10.39
C ILE A 104 21.81 16.68 11.60
N CYS A 105 22.01 16.18 12.82
CA CYS A 105 21.62 16.90 14.02
C CYS A 105 22.31 18.27 14.16
N GLY A 106 23.59 18.37 13.81
CA GLY A 106 24.32 19.62 13.82
C GLY A 106 23.93 20.57 12.67
N ARG A 107 23.74 20.01 11.48
CA ARG A 107 23.28 20.79 10.30
C ARG A 107 21.84 21.24 10.43
N ALA A 108 20.98 20.42 11.02
CA ALA A 108 19.59 20.81 11.31
C ALA A 108 19.50 22.00 12.23
N SER A 109 20.40 22.11 13.22
CA SER A 109 20.49 23.28 14.11
C SER A 109 20.96 24.54 13.38
N ALA A 110 21.90 24.41 12.45
CA ALA A 110 22.42 25.54 11.65
C ALA A 110 21.42 25.97 10.55
N ALA A 111 20.70 25.01 9.94
CA ALA A 111 19.71 25.25 8.91
C ALA A 111 18.35 25.75 9.47
N ALA A 112 18.15 25.67 10.78
CA ALA A 112 16.88 26.02 11.45
C ALA A 112 16.45 27.47 11.23
N THR A 113 17.37 28.35 10.85
CA THR A 113 17.12 29.80 10.73
C THR A 113 16.87 30.28 9.30
N SER A 114 17.26 29.52 8.26
CA SER A 114 17.31 30.03 6.88
C SER A 114 16.62 29.20 5.80
N HIS A 115 16.08 28.03 6.11
CA HIS A 115 15.55 27.13 5.08
C HIS A 115 14.05 26.90 5.17
N CYS A 116 13.35 26.99 4.02
CA CYS A 116 11.96 26.57 3.85
C CYS A 116 11.88 25.21 3.13
N TYR A 117 11.08 24.29 3.69
CA TYR A 117 10.79 23.00 3.08
C TYR A 117 9.58 23.11 2.18
N LYS A 118 9.72 22.74 0.92
CA LYS A 118 8.61 22.69 -0.02
C LYS A 118 8.00 21.28 -0.01
N VAL A 119 6.82 21.15 0.58
CA VAL A 119 6.06 19.88 0.58
C VAL A 119 5.56 19.57 -0.84
N GLY A 120 5.09 20.58 -1.56
CA GLY A 120 4.59 20.49 -2.94
C GLY A 120 3.25 19.76 -3.04
N GLN A 121 2.66 19.80 -4.24
CA GLN A 121 1.38 19.12 -4.52
C GLN A 121 1.50 17.59 -4.57
N ARG A 122 2.70 17.05 -4.75
CA ARG A 122 3.01 15.61 -4.77
C ARG A 122 4.11 15.31 -3.75
N PRO A 123 3.77 15.21 -2.47
CA PRO A 123 4.74 14.95 -1.42
C PRO A 123 5.50 13.64 -1.67
N SER A 124 6.81 13.65 -1.45
CA SER A 124 7.69 12.50 -1.66
C SER A 124 7.26 11.30 -0.82
N ALA A 125 6.94 11.55 0.46
CA ALA A 125 6.53 10.47 1.36
C ALA A 125 5.25 9.75 0.89
N ILE A 126 4.24 10.48 0.40
CA ILE A 126 3.01 9.88 -0.15
C ILE A 126 3.34 9.02 -1.38
N THR A 127 4.21 9.51 -2.26
CA THR A 127 4.65 8.79 -3.45
C THR A 127 5.35 7.49 -3.07
N LEU A 128 6.20 7.51 -2.03
CA LEU A 128 6.94 6.35 -1.56
C LEU A 128 6.05 5.32 -0.84
N VAL A 129 5.07 5.76 -0.04
CA VAL A 129 4.06 4.85 0.55
C VAL A 129 3.32 4.10 -0.55
N ARG A 130 2.91 4.79 -1.62
CA ARG A 130 2.24 4.15 -2.75
C ARG A 130 3.16 3.16 -3.48
N THR A 131 4.42 3.54 -3.71
CA THR A 131 5.42 2.64 -4.31
C THR A 131 5.57 1.37 -3.49
N THR A 132 5.72 1.50 -2.16
CA THR A 132 5.83 0.35 -1.26
C THR A 132 4.60 -0.56 -1.35
N ALA A 133 3.40 0.02 -1.34
CA ALA A 133 2.16 -0.75 -1.49
C ALA A 133 2.16 -1.56 -2.80
N TYR A 134 2.53 -0.94 -3.93
CA TYR A 134 2.61 -1.63 -5.22
C TYR A 134 3.68 -2.74 -5.22
N VAL A 135 4.88 -2.45 -4.71
CA VAL A 135 6.02 -3.38 -4.72
C VAL A 135 5.74 -4.59 -3.83
N CYS A 136 5.33 -4.36 -2.58
CA CYS A 136 5.00 -5.44 -1.64
C CYS A 136 3.86 -6.31 -2.16
N THR A 137 2.77 -5.69 -2.67
CA THR A 137 1.64 -6.45 -3.20
C THR A 137 2.03 -7.20 -4.48
N GLY A 138 2.75 -6.55 -5.40
CA GLY A 138 3.21 -7.18 -6.63
C GLY A 138 4.12 -8.39 -6.35
N CYS A 139 5.00 -8.32 -5.35
CA CYS A 139 5.80 -9.44 -4.90
C CYS A 139 4.93 -10.55 -4.28
N ALA A 140 4.05 -10.20 -3.35
CA ALA A 140 3.26 -11.14 -2.57
C ALA A 140 2.24 -11.92 -3.43
N ILE A 141 1.70 -11.33 -4.51
CA ILE A 141 0.74 -11.99 -5.41
C ILE A 141 1.32 -13.29 -6.00
N LEU A 142 2.58 -13.30 -6.42
CA LEU A 142 3.23 -14.50 -6.92
C LEU A 142 3.88 -15.32 -5.80
N ALA A 143 4.45 -14.65 -4.79
CA ALA A 143 5.17 -15.32 -3.71
C ALA A 143 4.31 -16.33 -2.93
N ILE A 144 3.00 -16.05 -2.79
CA ILE A 144 2.05 -16.94 -2.06
C ILE A 144 1.95 -18.35 -2.66
N ASP A 145 2.25 -18.50 -3.95
CA ASP A 145 2.14 -19.78 -4.66
C ASP A 145 3.34 -20.69 -4.40
N PHE A 146 4.42 -20.17 -3.81
CA PHE A 146 5.59 -20.92 -3.40
C PHE A 146 5.51 -21.43 -1.97
N LYS A 147 6.14 -22.58 -1.70
CA LYS A 147 6.28 -23.13 -0.34
C LYS A 147 7.12 -22.24 0.59
N ALA A 148 8.03 -21.44 0.02
CA ALA A 148 8.88 -20.52 0.77
C ALA A 148 8.11 -19.31 1.36
N PHE A 149 6.86 -19.08 0.94
CA PHE A 149 6.04 -18.03 1.52
C PHE A 149 5.43 -18.49 2.84
N PRO A 150 5.62 -17.73 3.94
CA PRO A 150 5.13 -18.10 5.26
C PRO A 150 3.61 -18.31 5.31
N VAL A 151 3.17 -19.34 6.02
CA VAL A 151 1.75 -19.66 6.18
C VAL A 151 1.02 -18.53 6.90
N ASP A 152 1.64 -17.95 7.93
CA ASP A 152 1.07 -16.86 8.74
C ASP A 152 0.84 -15.56 7.95
N TRP A 153 1.44 -15.43 6.76
CA TRP A 153 1.27 -14.27 5.90
C TRP A 153 0.23 -14.46 4.81
N ARG A 154 -0.36 -15.65 4.72
CA ARG A 154 -1.46 -15.95 3.79
C ARG A 154 -2.73 -15.24 4.25
N LYS A 155 -3.68 -15.08 3.33
CA LYS A 155 -4.96 -14.42 3.59
C LYS A 155 -5.73 -15.12 4.71
N SER A 156 -6.26 -14.34 5.65
CA SER A 156 -7.19 -14.82 6.66
C SER A 156 -8.57 -15.05 6.02
N ARG A 157 -9.22 -16.18 6.39
CA ARG A 157 -10.56 -16.50 5.88
C ARG A 157 -11.68 -15.77 6.61
N ARG A 158 -11.52 -15.57 7.90
CA ARG A 158 -12.53 -14.91 8.76
C ARG A 158 -11.88 -13.74 9.50
N TYR A 159 -11.29 -13.99 10.64
CA TYR A 159 -10.57 -13.00 11.44
C TYR A 159 -9.06 -13.24 11.34
N GLY A 160 -8.29 -12.19 11.38
CA GLY A 160 -6.84 -12.21 11.32
C GLY A 160 -6.26 -10.98 10.62
N ALA A 161 -4.96 -10.80 10.79
CA ALA A 161 -4.19 -9.75 10.16
C ALA A 161 -2.91 -10.34 9.57
N SER A 162 -2.81 -10.37 8.25
CA SER A 162 -1.66 -10.94 7.56
C SER A 162 -1.09 -9.97 6.52
N LEU A 163 0.07 -10.30 5.98
CA LEU A 163 0.68 -9.50 4.90
C LEU A 163 -0.22 -9.43 3.65
N MET A 164 -0.90 -10.54 3.32
CA MET A 164 -1.82 -10.56 2.17
C MET A 164 -3.12 -9.79 2.44
N ASP A 165 -3.52 -9.66 3.70
CA ASP A 165 -4.72 -8.92 4.07
C ASP A 165 -4.53 -7.40 3.96
N VAL A 166 -3.32 -6.89 4.27
CA VAL A 166 -3.07 -5.44 4.25
C VAL A 166 -3.15 -4.83 2.84
N GLY A 167 -2.96 -5.65 1.80
CA GLY A 167 -2.80 -5.18 0.41
C GLY A 167 -3.97 -4.31 -0.06
N ILE A 168 -5.21 -4.80 0.05
CA ILE A 168 -6.38 -4.04 -0.42
C ILE A 168 -6.61 -2.77 0.39
N GLY A 169 -6.41 -2.82 1.72
CA GLY A 169 -6.49 -1.64 2.59
C GLY A 169 -5.48 -0.58 2.20
N MET A 170 -4.25 -0.97 1.90
CA MET A 170 -3.20 -0.06 1.43
C MET A 170 -3.52 0.56 0.07
N PHE A 171 -4.15 -0.17 -0.86
CA PHE A 171 -4.61 0.40 -2.13
C PHE A 171 -5.74 1.42 -1.94
N VAL A 172 -6.72 1.13 -1.08
CA VAL A 172 -7.78 2.09 -0.74
C VAL A 172 -7.19 3.33 -0.10
N MET A 173 -6.27 3.17 0.85
CA MET A 173 -5.56 4.28 1.48
C MET A 173 -4.73 5.08 0.47
N ALA A 174 -3.91 4.42 -0.35
CA ALA A 174 -3.09 5.05 -1.36
C ALA A 174 -3.92 5.84 -2.40
N MET A 175 -5.12 5.35 -2.72
CA MET A 175 -6.07 6.05 -3.57
C MET A 175 -6.68 7.27 -2.87
N GLY A 176 -7.02 7.14 -1.58
CA GLY A 176 -7.61 8.22 -0.78
C GLY A 176 -6.64 9.39 -0.55
N VAL A 177 -5.41 9.10 -0.12
CA VAL A 177 -4.40 10.13 0.23
C VAL A 177 -4.07 11.06 -0.95
N VAL A 178 -4.15 10.60 -2.20
CA VAL A 178 -3.94 11.43 -3.40
C VAL A 178 -5.22 12.06 -3.93
N SER A 179 -6.38 11.66 -3.42
CA SER A 179 -7.68 12.20 -3.83
C SER A 179 -8.00 13.49 -3.08
N HIS A 180 -8.90 14.27 -3.66
CA HIS A 180 -9.48 15.45 -3.03
C HIS A 180 -10.96 15.19 -2.75
N ARG A 181 -11.50 15.87 -1.75
CA ARG A 181 -12.93 15.87 -1.49
C ARG A 181 -13.70 16.43 -2.69
N SER A 182 -14.75 15.76 -3.11
CA SER A 182 -15.68 16.30 -4.12
C SER A 182 -16.54 17.40 -3.46
N ARG A 183 -16.55 18.58 -4.04
CA ARG A 183 -17.32 19.74 -3.53
C ARG A 183 -18.66 19.86 -4.22
N TYR A 184 -18.74 19.43 -5.46
CA TYR A 184 -19.94 19.46 -6.30
C TYR A 184 -19.91 18.31 -7.32
N PHE A 185 -21.05 18.04 -7.95
CA PHE A 185 -21.17 16.93 -8.91
C PHE A 185 -20.22 17.03 -10.11
N GLY A 186 -19.73 18.23 -10.47
CA GLY A 186 -18.73 18.41 -11.51
C GLY A 186 -17.38 17.73 -11.19
N ASP A 187 -17.00 17.66 -9.91
CA ASP A 187 -15.78 16.98 -9.48
C ASP A 187 -15.87 15.46 -9.69
N LEU A 188 -17.06 14.88 -9.57
CA LEU A 188 -17.29 13.45 -9.84
C LEU A 188 -16.99 13.10 -11.29
N LYS A 189 -17.32 13.96 -12.24
CA LYS A 189 -17.04 13.74 -13.66
C LYS A 189 -15.53 13.58 -13.91
N ARG A 190 -14.69 14.38 -13.22
CA ARG A 190 -13.23 14.25 -13.30
C ARG A 190 -12.72 12.90 -12.75
N GLN A 191 -13.37 12.38 -11.73
CA GLN A 191 -12.99 11.10 -11.10
C GLN A 191 -13.55 9.89 -11.86
N PHE A 192 -14.62 10.07 -12.64
CA PHE A 192 -15.33 9.01 -13.35
C PHE A 192 -14.44 8.22 -14.31
N ARG A 193 -13.44 8.86 -14.93
CA ARG A 193 -12.47 8.17 -15.79
C ARG A 193 -11.74 7.05 -15.04
N VAL A 194 -11.29 7.31 -13.81
CA VAL A 194 -10.58 6.31 -13.00
C VAL A 194 -11.55 5.20 -12.55
N VAL A 195 -12.78 5.56 -12.20
CA VAL A 195 -13.83 4.59 -11.85
C VAL A 195 -14.09 3.64 -13.02
N VAL A 196 -14.31 4.18 -14.22
CA VAL A 196 -14.54 3.37 -15.44
C VAL A 196 -13.35 2.48 -15.75
N GLN A 197 -12.11 2.98 -15.63
CA GLN A 197 -10.91 2.17 -15.82
C GLN A 197 -10.86 0.98 -14.86
N LEU A 198 -11.13 1.21 -13.55
CA LEU A 198 -11.11 0.15 -12.54
C LEU A 198 -12.23 -0.87 -12.78
N LEU A 199 -13.45 -0.42 -13.10
CA LEU A 199 -14.57 -1.32 -13.39
C LEU A 199 -14.33 -2.14 -14.68
N ALA A 200 -13.78 -1.51 -15.73
CA ALA A 200 -13.40 -2.20 -16.96
C ALA A 200 -12.35 -3.28 -16.72
N LEU A 201 -11.35 -3.00 -15.86
CA LEU A 201 -10.35 -3.98 -15.44
C LEU A 201 -10.97 -5.12 -14.61
N GLY A 202 -11.93 -4.79 -13.75
CA GLY A 202 -12.69 -5.78 -13.01
C GLY A 202 -13.43 -6.74 -13.95
N LEU A 203 -14.14 -6.20 -14.94
CA LEU A 203 -14.85 -6.98 -15.97
C LEU A 203 -13.88 -7.84 -16.79
N LEU A 204 -12.78 -7.25 -17.27
CA LEU A 204 -11.76 -7.96 -18.03
C LEU A 204 -11.18 -9.14 -17.25
N ARG A 205 -10.83 -8.93 -15.97
CA ARG A 205 -10.33 -10.00 -15.11
C ARG A 205 -11.35 -11.11 -14.93
N THR A 206 -12.61 -10.78 -14.65
CA THR A 206 -13.67 -11.78 -14.50
C THR A 206 -13.87 -12.56 -15.81
N ALA A 207 -13.91 -11.88 -16.96
CA ALA A 207 -14.04 -12.53 -18.26
C ALA A 207 -12.88 -13.50 -18.53
N ILE A 208 -11.63 -13.10 -18.29
CA ILE A 208 -10.45 -13.97 -18.47
C ILE A 208 -10.54 -15.20 -17.57
N ILE A 209 -10.84 -15.02 -16.28
CA ILE A 209 -10.94 -16.12 -15.31
C ILE A 209 -12.03 -17.13 -15.74
N THR A 210 -13.18 -16.64 -16.20
CA THR A 210 -14.26 -17.47 -16.69
C THR A 210 -13.86 -18.22 -17.98
N MET A 211 -13.12 -17.57 -18.90
CA MET A 211 -12.69 -18.19 -20.16
C MET A 211 -11.66 -19.31 -19.97
N ILE A 212 -10.80 -19.20 -18.95
CA ILE A 212 -9.75 -20.22 -18.69
C ILE A 212 -10.16 -21.22 -17.60
N ASP A 213 -11.41 -21.14 -17.11
CA ASP A 213 -11.94 -21.95 -16.00
C ASP A 213 -11.01 -21.99 -14.78
N TYR A 214 -10.45 -20.81 -14.43
CA TYR A 214 -9.54 -20.69 -13.31
C TYR A 214 -10.34 -20.56 -12.01
N HIS A 215 -10.13 -21.50 -11.08
CA HIS A 215 -10.81 -21.49 -9.79
C HIS A 215 -10.39 -20.28 -8.94
N GLN A 216 -11.36 -19.40 -8.63
CA GLN A 216 -11.17 -18.25 -7.76
C GLN A 216 -11.72 -18.56 -6.36
N ASP A 217 -11.04 -18.11 -5.29
CA ASP A 217 -11.57 -18.20 -3.93
C ASP A 217 -12.74 -17.21 -3.76
N GLU A 218 -13.97 -17.75 -3.67
CA GLU A 218 -15.21 -16.96 -3.54
C GLU A 218 -15.29 -16.21 -2.21
N HIS A 219 -14.57 -16.67 -1.18
CA HIS A 219 -14.57 -16.03 0.15
C HIS A 219 -13.82 -14.69 0.20
N GLU A 220 -13.16 -14.28 -0.89
CA GLU A 220 -12.44 -12.99 -0.92
C GLU A 220 -13.36 -11.81 -1.23
N TYR A 221 -14.13 -11.91 -2.33
CA TYR A 221 -14.99 -10.84 -2.84
C TYR A 221 -16.32 -11.36 -3.37
N GLY A 222 -16.57 -12.67 -3.31
CA GLY A 222 -17.70 -13.35 -3.94
C GLY A 222 -17.37 -13.94 -5.31
N GLN A 223 -18.39 -14.48 -5.98
CA GLN A 223 -18.24 -15.19 -7.25
C GLN A 223 -17.92 -14.28 -8.45
N HIS A 224 -18.49 -13.07 -8.47
CA HIS A 224 -18.42 -12.18 -9.64
C HIS A 224 -17.57 -10.93 -9.39
N LEU A 225 -17.37 -10.55 -8.12
CA LEU A 225 -16.60 -9.36 -7.75
C LEU A 225 -15.12 -9.71 -7.57
N ASN A 226 -14.29 -8.70 -7.65
CA ASN A 226 -12.84 -8.79 -7.44
C ASN A 226 -12.29 -7.46 -6.88
N ALA A 227 -10.99 -7.42 -6.58
CA ALA A 227 -10.34 -6.24 -6.02
C ALA A 227 -10.54 -4.97 -6.86
N PHE A 228 -10.57 -5.06 -8.19
CA PHE A 228 -10.76 -3.88 -9.05
C PHE A 228 -12.17 -3.33 -8.94
N PHE A 229 -13.20 -4.17 -8.86
CA PHE A 229 -14.55 -3.74 -8.57
C PHE A 229 -14.66 -3.08 -7.20
N CYS A 230 -14.04 -3.69 -6.17
CA CYS A 230 -14.01 -3.12 -4.83
C CYS A 230 -13.39 -1.70 -4.84
N LEU A 231 -12.24 -1.51 -5.50
CA LEU A 231 -11.59 -0.21 -5.63
C LEU A 231 -12.42 0.79 -6.45
N GLY A 232 -13.03 0.33 -7.55
CA GLY A 232 -13.87 1.17 -8.41
C GLY A 232 -15.12 1.67 -7.69
N PHE A 233 -15.85 0.78 -7.01
CA PHE A 233 -17.01 1.15 -6.20
C PHE A 233 -16.63 1.99 -4.99
N THR A 234 -15.53 1.69 -4.31
CA THR A 234 -15.01 2.53 -3.23
C THR A 234 -14.73 3.95 -3.71
N LYS A 235 -14.08 4.09 -4.86
CA LYS A 235 -13.81 5.40 -5.46
C LYS A 235 -15.08 6.17 -5.78
N LEU A 236 -16.07 5.50 -6.38
CA LEU A 236 -17.35 6.11 -6.74
C LEU A 236 -18.15 6.50 -5.50
N LEU A 237 -18.43 5.52 -4.62
CA LEU A 237 -19.25 5.73 -3.41
C LEU A 237 -18.58 6.68 -2.42
N GLY A 238 -17.27 6.57 -2.25
CA GLY A 238 -16.50 7.48 -1.40
C GLY A 238 -16.46 8.91 -1.93
N SER A 239 -16.38 9.09 -3.25
CA SER A 239 -16.49 10.43 -3.85
C SER A 239 -17.90 11.00 -3.70
N LEU A 240 -18.95 10.19 -3.83
CA LEU A 240 -20.33 10.58 -3.56
C LEU A 240 -20.52 10.93 -2.07
N ALA A 241 -20.08 10.07 -1.16
CA ALA A 241 -20.15 10.32 0.27
C ALA A 241 -19.41 11.62 0.68
N SER A 242 -18.30 11.93 0.02
CA SER A 242 -17.54 13.15 0.31
C SER A 242 -18.29 14.45 0.02
N LEU A 243 -19.36 14.41 -0.83
CA LEU A 243 -20.26 15.55 -1.05
C LEU A 243 -21.06 15.95 0.20
N LEU A 244 -21.29 15.02 1.12
CA LEU A 244 -22.00 15.27 2.38
C LEU A 244 -21.17 16.15 3.33
N ALA A 245 -19.85 16.14 3.18
CA ALA A 245 -18.96 16.98 3.99
C ALA A 245 -18.89 18.40 3.39
N ARG A 246 -19.07 19.42 4.23
CA ARG A 246 -18.97 20.84 3.83
C ARG A 246 -17.52 21.34 3.87
N SER A 247 -16.65 20.72 4.69
CA SER A 247 -15.23 21.03 4.81
C SER A 247 -14.39 19.76 4.85
N ASP A 248 -13.08 19.89 4.61
CA ASP A 248 -12.17 18.75 4.64
C ASP A 248 -12.05 18.16 6.07
N GLN A 249 -12.25 18.98 7.10
CA GLN A 249 -12.27 18.54 8.51
C GLN A 249 -13.46 17.62 8.81
N GLN A 250 -14.60 17.81 8.13
CA GLN A 250 -15.80 16.98 8.33
C GLN A 250 -15.68 15.58 7.72
N LEU A 251 -14.65 15.30 6.92
CA LEU A 251 -14.39 13.97 6.40
C LEU A 251 -14.07 12.95 7.50
N LEU A 252 -13.38 13.39 8.57
CA LEU A 252 -13.07 12.52 9.71
C LEU A 252 -14.35 12.07 10.45
N PRO A 253 -15.21 12.96 10.98
CA PRO A 253 -16.45 12.52 11.63
C PRO A 253 -17.38 11.76 10.68
N LEU A 254 -17.44 12.11 9.40
CA LEU A 254 -18.22 11.36 8.41
C LEU A 254 -17.70 9.94 8.23
N SER A 255 -16.39 9.78 8.11
CA SER A 255 -15.75 8.46 8.03
C SER A 255 -16.05 7.62 9.27
N MET A 256 -15.90 8.22 10.47
CA MET A 256 -16.20 7.53 11.73
C MET A 256 -17.68 7.16 11.87
N ALA A 257 -18.60 8.01 11.41
CA ALA A 257 -20.02 7.71 11.43
C ALA A 257 -20.40 6.53 10.51
N ILE A 258 -19.83 6.51 9.28
CA ILE A 258 -20.01 5.38 8.34
C ILE A 258 -19.44 4.10 8.95
N LEU A 259 -18.24 4.18 9.53
CA LEU A 259 -17.57 3.03 10.13
C LEU A 259 -18.35 2.49 11.34
N ALA A 260 -18.85 3.37 12.21
CA ALA A 260 -19.66 2.99 13.37
C ALA A 260 -21.00 2.32 12.95
N LEU A 261 -21.66 2.89 11.94
CA LEU A 261 -22.90 2.30 11.40
C LEU A 261 -22.62 0.93 10.77
N HIS A 262 -21.54 0.83 10.01
CA HIS A 262 -21.13 -0.45 9.41
C HIS A 262 -20.84 -1.51 10.47
N GLU A 263 -20.04 -1.14 11.48
CA GLU A 263 -19.71 -2.07 12.58
C GLU A 263 -20.98 -2.50 13.35
N LEU A 264 -21.91 -1.58 13.60
CA LEU A 264 -23.20 -1.91 14.22
C LEU A 264 -23.96 -2.96 13.41
N LEU A 265 -24.03 -2.80 12.08
CA LEU A 265 -24.69 -3.78 11.19
C LEU A 265 -24.00 -5.14 11.23
N LEU A 266 -22.65 -5.14 11.28
CA LEU A 266 -21.87 -6.38 11.41
C LEU A 266 -22.17 -7.10 12.72
N GLN A 267 -22.28 -6.37 13.83
CA GLN A 267 -22.62 -6.95 15.15
C GLN A 267 -24.08 -7.40 15.25
N LEU A 268 -24.97 -6.82 14.46
CA LEU A 268 -26.39 -7.25 14.37
C LEU A 268 -26.60 -8.53 13.53
N GLY A 269 -25.54 -9.22 13.12
CA GLY A 269 -25.59 -10.51 12.44
C GLY A 269 -25.18 -10.50 10.97
N LEU A 270 -24.85 -9.32 10.39
CA LEU A 270 -24.35 -9.27 9.02
C LEU A 270 -23.01 -9.99 8.90
N SER A 271 -22.14 -9.93 9.93
CA SER A 271 -20.86 -10.63 9.96
C SER A 271 -21.04 -12.15 9.83
N ASP A 272 -21.98 -12.71 10.62
CA ASP A 272 -22.26 -14.15 10.61
C ASP A 272 -22.82 -14.60 9.27
N PHE A 273 -23.70 -13.81 8.68
CA PHE A 273 -24.23 -14.08 7.34
C PHE A 273 -23.12 -14.07 6.27
N VAL A 274 -22.24 -13.08 6.29
CA VAL A 274 -21.15 -12.95 5.31
C VAL A 274 -20.12 -14.07 5.45
N MET A 275 -19.80 -14.45 6.67
CA MET A 275 -18.80 -15.50 6.97
C MET A 275 -19.40 -16.92 7.00
N SER A 276 -20.71 -17.08 6.75
CA SER A 276 -21.37 -18.38 6.72
C SER A 276 -21.09 -19.15 5.43
N ASP A 277 -21.29 -20.45 5.47
CA ASP A 277 -21.26 -21.35 4.30
C ASP A 277 -22.65 -21.46 3.62
N ALA A 278 -23.54 -20.47 3.83
CA ALA A 278 -24.88 -20.45 3.25
C ALA A 278 -24.85 -20.42 1.71
N ASP A 279 -25.88 -20.99 1.09
CA ASP A 279 -26.03 -21.08 -0.36
C ASP A 279 -25.88 -19.73 -1.06
N ARG A 280 -25.14 -19.73 -2.17
CA ARG A 280 -24.82 -18.55 -2.99
C ARG A 280 -25.85 -18.30 -4.11
N VAL A 281 -27.14 -18.43 -3.81
CA VAL A 281 -28.21 -18.23 -4.79
C VAL A 281 -28.51 -16.74 -4.98
N GLY A 282 -28.43 -16.26 -6.22
CA GLY A 282 -28.67 -14.87 -6.59
C GLY A 282 -27.49 -13.94 -6.35
N PHE A 283 -27.50 -12.80 -7.04
CA PHE A 283 -26.35 -11.89 -7.11
C PHE A 283 -25.87 -11.38 -5.74
N LEU A 284 -26.80 -11.01 -4.83
CA LEU A 284 -26.43 -10.47 -3.52
C LEU A 284 -25.76 -11.52 -2.62
N ARG A 285 -26.31 -12.74 -2.56
CA ARG A 285 -25.72 -13.82 -1.76
C ARG A 285 -24.41 -14.34 -2.35
N ALA A 286 -24.31 -14.39 -3.68
CA ALA A 286 -23.11 -14.81 -4.39
C ALA A 286 -21.93 -13.84 -4.20
N ASN A 287 -22.18 -12.56 -3.88
CA ASN A 287 -21.16 -11.52 -3.73
C ASN A 287 -21.23 -10.83 -2.35
N ARG A 288 -21.74 -11.51 -1.34
CA ARG A 288 -21.96 -10.96 0.00
C ARG A 288 -20.69 -10.40 0.63
N GLU A 289 -19.53 -11.02 0.40
CA GLU A 289 -18.25 -10.58 0.91
C GLU A 289 -17.86 -9.21 0.31
N GLY A 290 -17.82 -9.11 -1.01
CA GLY A 290 -17.45 -7.86 -1.70
C GLY A 290 -18.42 -6.72 -1.45
N LEU A 291 -19.72 -6.99 -1.36
CA LEU A 291 -20.74 -5.98 -1.11
C LEU A 291 -20.71 -5.48 0.34
N SER A 292 -20.55 -6.38 1.31
CA SER A 292 -20.47 -6.01 2.73
C SER A 292 -19.21 -5.23 3.07
N ALA A 293 -18.11 -5.44 2.34
CA ALA A 293 -16.86 -4.72 2.55
C ALA A 293 -16.93 -3.23 2.13
N LEU A 294 -17.85 -2.84 1.24
CA LEU A 294 -17.88 -1.50 0.64
C LEU A 294 -18.01 -0.35 1.66
N PRO A 295 -18.88 -0.40 2.69
CA PRO A 295 -18.95 0.69 3.66
C PRO A 295 -17.65 0.92 4.42
N GLY A 296 -16.96 -0.16 4.84
CA GLY A 296 -15.65 -0.09 5.46
C GLY A 296 -14.58 0.46 4.52
N CYS A 297 -14.59 0.06 3.24
CA CYS A 297 -13.72 0.62 2.21
C CYS A 297 -13.97 2.13 2.02
N VAL A 298 -15.23 2.56 2.00
CA VAL A 298 -15.61 3.99 1.88
C VAL A 298 -15.12 4.76 3.11
N ALA A 299 -15.30 4.22 4.31
CA ALA A 299 -14.80 4.85 5.53
C ALA A 299 -13.27 5.02 5.50
N LEU A 300 -12.51 3.97 5.14
CA LEU A 300 -11.06 4.04 4.98
C LEU A 300 -10.65 5.06 3.91
N TYR A 301 -11.36 5.11 2.79
CA TYR A 301 -11.10 6.07 1.72
C TYR A 301 -11.29 7.53 2.18
N LEU A 302 -12.40 7.85 2.87
CA LEU A 302 -12.67 9.19 3.41
C LEU A 302 -11.65 9.59 4.48
N LEU A 303 -11.31 8.67 5.39
CA LEU A 303 -10.26 8.86 6.39
C LEU A 303 -8.91 9.16 5.73
N SER A 304 -8.63 8.49 4.62
CA SER A 304 -7.39 8.69 3.86
C SER A 304 -7.38 10.01 3.09
N ILE A 305 -8.51 10.48 2.56
CA ILE A 305 -8.62 11.83 1.97
C ILE A 305 -8.34 12.86 3.06
N TRP A 306 -8.97 12.75 4.22
CA TRP A 306 -8.75 13.66 5.35
C TRP A 306 -7.26 13.72 5.74
N GLY A 307 -6.62 12.56 5.92
CA GLY A 307 -5.19 12.49 6.23
C GLY A 307 -4.31 13.09 5.15
N GLY A 308 -4.63 12.84 3.88
CA GLY A 308 -3.91 13.37 2.72
C GLY A 308 -4.05 14.90 2.58
N GLU A 309 -5.24 15.46 2.77
CA GLU A 309 -5.48 16.90 2.75
C GLU A 309 -4.77 17.60 3.92
N TRP A 310 -4.85 17.01 5.11
CA TRP A 310 -4.12 17.52 6.28
C TRP A 310 -2.61 17.51 6.03
N TYR A 311 -2.08 16.42 5.44
CA TYR A 311 -0.65 16.31 5.14
C TYR A 311 -0.19 17.38 4.13
N LYS A 312 -0.99 17.69 3.11
CA LYS A 312 -0.71 18.66 2.04
C LYS A 312 -1.08 20.11 2.39
N SER A 313 -1.68 20.35 3.55
CA SER A 313 -2.31 21.64 3.91
C SER A 313 -1.39 22.86 3.82
N LYS A 314 -0.08 22.67 3.88
CA LYS A 314 0.91 23.75 3.75
C LYS A 314 1.97 23.39 2.71
N ASP A 315 2.10 24.21 1.67
CA ASP A 315 3.09 24.00 0.60
C ASP A 315 4.53 24.25 1.06
N LYS A 316 4.73 25.20 1.98
CA LYS A 316 6.03 25.57 2.52
C LYS A 316 6.00 25.49 4.03
N LEU A 317 7.02 24.90 4.60
CA LEU A 317 7.19 24.72 6.04
C LEU A 317 8.57 25.21 6.47
N ASN A 318 8.63 26.03 7.53
CA ASN A 318 9.87 26.30 8.23
C ASN A 318 10.27 25.07 9.06
N TYR A 319 11.54 25.00 9.50
CA TYR A 319 12.04 23.89 10.31
C TYR A 319 11.15 23.58 11.53
N SER A 320 10.81 24.59 12.33
CA SER A 320 9.95 24.41 13.51
C SER A 320 8.54 23.88 13.15
N GLN A 321 7.98 24.34 12.03
CA GLN A 321 6.69 23.87 11.53
C GLN A 321 6.79 22.42 11.02
N PHE A 322 7.92 22.04 10.43
CA PHE A 322 8.14 20.67 9.98
C PHE A 322 8.27 19.70 11.15
N ILE A 323 9.03 20.06 12.19
CA ILE A 323 9.10 19.29 13.44
C ILE A 323 7.74 19.18 14.12
N ALA A 324 6.97 20.29 14.17
CA ALA A 324 5.61 20.25 14.70
C ALA A 324 4.70 19.31 13.88
N LYS A 325 4.85 19.29 12.55
CA LYS A 325 4.15 18.35 11.67
C LYS A 325 4.51 16.90 11.99
N LEU A 326 5.80 16.58 12.11
CA LEU A 326 6.26 15.22 12.46
C LEU A 326 5.72 14.79 13.84
N ARG A 327 5.76 15.69 14.82
CA ARG A 327 5.16 15.42 16.15
C ARG A 327 3.66 15.13 16.06
N ASN A 328 2.92 15.92 15.30
CA ASN A 328 1.49 15.70 15.12
C ASN A 328 1.20 14.40 14.36
N MET A 329 2.02 14.04 13.35
CA MET A 329 1.94 12.74 12.70
C MET A 329 2.17 11.59 13.68
N LEU A 330 3.16 11.72 14.57
CA LEU A 330 3.44 10.72 15.60
C LEU A 330 2.24 10.55 16.55
N LEU A 331 1.60 11.64 16.95
CA LEU A 331 0.38 11.59 17.77
C LEU A 331 -0.76 10.88 17.02
N VAL A 332 -0.96 11.16 15.73
CA VAL A 332 -1.96 10.44 14.90
C VAL A 332 -1.65 8.95 14.83
N VAL A 333 -0.39 8.57 14.64
CA VAL A 333 0.03 7.16 14.58
C VAL A 333 -0.21 6.47 15.92
N ILE A 334 0.19 7.09 17.04
CA ILE A 334 -0.03 6.52 18.39
C ILE A 334 -1.54 6.35 18.65
N THR A 335 -2.35 7.39 18.36
CA THR A 335 -3.81 7.33 18.52
C THR A 335 -4.41 6.22 17.65
N ALA A 336 -3.99 6.11 16.38
CA ALA A 336 -4.49 5.09 15.48
C ALA A 336 -4.17 3.68 15.98
N TRP A 337 -2.93 3.41 16.43
CA TRP A 337 -2.57 2.10 17.01
C TRP A 337 -3.28 1.82 18.34
N THR A 338 -3.53 2.84 19.16
CA THR A 338 -4.36 2.69 20.38
C THR A 338 -5.79 2.29 20.02
N LEU A 339 -6.38 2.91 18.99
CA LEU A 339 -7.70 2.54 18.50
C LEU A 339 -7.71 1.12 17.89
N VAL A 340 -6.64 0.71 17.19
CA VAL A 340 -6.48 -0.70 16.75
C VAL A 340 -6.48 -1.62 17.95
N PHE A 341 -5.67 -1.34 18.97
CA PHE A 341 -5.64 -2.15 20.18
C PHE A 341 -7.04 -2.35 20.77
N VAL A 342 -7.79 -1.27 20.97
CA VAL A 342 -9.15 -1.33 21.51
C VAL A 342 -10.08 -2.10 20.57
N SER A 343 -10.04 -1.82 19.26
CA SER A 343 -10.95 -2.45 18.29
C SER A 343 -10.68 -3.94 18.11
N VAL A 344 -9.45 -4.40 18.24
CA VAL A 344 -9.10 -5.83 18.15
C VAL A 344 -9.77 -6.63 19.27
N PHE A 345 -9.82 -6.08 20.49
CA PHE A 345 -10.49 -6.75 21.62
C PHE A 345 -12.02 -6.68 21.53
N LEU A 346 -12.58 -5.64 20.93
CA LEU A 346 -14.04 -5.49 20.79
C LEU A 346 -14.58 -6.25 19.58
N PHE A 347 -13.93 -6.14 18.42
CA PHE A 347 -14.49 -6.53 17.11
C PHE A 347 -13.59 -7.53 16.35
N GLY A 348 -12.31 -7.66 16.71
CA GLY A 348 -11.31 -8.37 15.92
C GLY A 348 -10.91 -7.61 14.66
N ILE A 349 -10.06 -8.23 13.82
CA ILE A 349 -9.68 -7.71 12.50
C ILE A 349 -10.24 -8.67 11.45
N ALA A 350 -11.09 -8.19 10.55
CA ALA A 350 -11.69 -8.99 9.49
C ALA A 350 -11.63 -8.26 8.14
N ARG A 351 -10.74 -8.75 7.24
CA ARG A 351 -10.58 -8.20 5.89
C ARG A 351 -11.83 -8.39 5.04
N VAL A 352 -12.48 -9.54 5.17
CA VAL A 352 -13.64 -9.93 4.35
C VAL A 352 -14.79 -8.94 4.48
N THR A 353 -15.05 -8.48 5.70
CA THR A 353 -16.10 -7.51 6.00
C THR A 353 -15.62 -6.06 6.06
N PHE A 354 -14.31 -5.81 5.98
CA PHE A 354 -13.72 -4.48 6.22
C PHE A 354 -14.25 -3.83 7.51
N ASN A 355 -14.26 -4.61 8.59
CA ASN A 355 -14.74 -4.15 9.89
C ASN A 355 -13.89 -3.01 10.48
N ALA A 356 -14.32 -2.43 11.58
CA ALA A 356 -13.63 -1.29 12.23
C ALA A 356 -12.19 -1.62 12.58
N GLY A 357 -11.92 -2.83 13.09
CA GLY A 357 -10.56 -3.27 13.39
C GLY A 357 -9.66 -3.30 12.16
N TYR A 358 -10.16 -3.78 11.04
CA TYR A 358 -9.41 -3.83 9.79
C TYR A 358 -9.14 -2.43 9.20
N VAL A 359 -10.15 -1.55 9.21
CA VAL A 359 -10.02 -0.16 8.70
C VAL A 359 -8.98 0.60 9.50
N LEU A 360 -9.06 0.55 10.83
CA LEU A 360 -8.12 1.23 11.72
C LEU A 360 -6.71 0.64 11.58
N TRP A 361 -6.58 -0.69 11.48
CA TRP A 361 -5.30 -1.34 11.27
C TRP A 361 -4.64 -0.92 9.95
N SER A 362 -5.37 -0.99 8.83
CA SER A 362 -4.86 -0.57 7.52
C SER A 362 -4.44 0.89 7.51
N PHE A 363 -5.22 1.78 8.14
CA PHE A 363 -4.86 3.19 8.29
C PHE A 363 -3.60 3.37 9.15
N SER A 364 -3.47 2.62 10.25
CA SER A 364 -2.31 2.70 11.15
C SER A 364 -1.02 2.25 10.47
N VAL A 365 -1.06 1.16 9.71
CA VAL A 365 0.07 0.69 8.89
C VAL A 365 0.50 1.76 7.90
N GLY A 366 -0.42 2.31 7.14
CA GLY A 366 -0.10 3.35 6.16
C GLY A 366 0.35 4.67 6.77
N ALA A 367 -0.24 5.09 7.89
CA ALA A 367 0.20 6.28 8.63
C ALA A 367 1.61 6.09 9.22
N THR A 368 1.93 4.88 9.71
CA THR A 368 3.29 4.53 10.17
C THR A 368 4.29 4.62 9.02
N MET A 369 3.95 4.08 7.85
CA MET A 369 4.79 4.21 6.66
C MET A 369 4.99 5.68 6.26
N LEU A 370 3.93 6.47 6.33
CA LEU A 370 3.97 7.88 5.96
C LEU A 370 4.90 8.69 6.89
N ILE A 371 4.82 8.49 8.20
CA ILE A 371 5.73 9.18 9.14
C ILE A 371 7.18 8.72 8.98
N LEU A 372 7.42 7.43 8.76
CA LEU A 372 8.76 6.91 8.53
C LEU A 372 9.38 7.50 7.27
N TYR A 373 8.66 7.57 6.14
CA TYR A 373 9.15 8.23 4.94
C TYR A 373 9.32 9.74 5.11
N SER A 374 8.41 10.42 5.82
CA SER A 374 8.57 11.84 6.11
C SER A 374 9.81 12.10 6.94
N PHE A 375 10.07 11.27 7.95
CA PHE A 375 11.25 11.39 8.79
C PHE A 375 12.53 11.03 8.04
N LEU A 376 12.61 9.81 7.50
CA LEU A 376 13.84 9.32 6.87
C LEU A 376 14.13 10.03 5.57
N PHE A 377 13.14 10.21 4.71
CA PHE A 377 13.35 10.71 3.36
C PHE A 377 13.25 12.22 3.25
N GLU A 378 12.22 12.84 3.81
CA GLU A 378 12.05 14.29 3.72
C GLU A 378 12.93 15.02 4.73
N PHE A 379 12.97 14.58 6.00
CA PHE A 379 13.75 15.24 7.02
C PHE A 379 15.24 14.90 6.96
N CYS A 380 15.60 13.61 7.01
CA CYS A 380 17.01 13.21 7.11
C CYS A 380 17.79 13.33 5.81
N LEU A 381 17.16 13.03 4.66
CA LEU A 381 17.83 12.98 3.37
C LEU A 381 17.70 14.25 2.54
N MET A 382 16.58 14.96 2.65
CA MET A 382 16.27 16.11 1.81
C MET A 382 16.52 17.46 2.46
N VAL A 383 16.44 17.53 3.79
CA VAL A 383 16.75 18.77 4.54
C VAL A 383 18.14 19.31 4.26
N PRO A 384 19.19 18.47 4.18
CA PRO A 384 20.52 18.95 3.84
C PRO A 384 20.68 19.48 2.41
N MET A 385 19.70 19.20 1.54
CA MET A 385 19.69 19.60 0.11
C MET A 385 18.72 20.76 -0.15
N ALA A 386 18.06 21.31 0.88
CA ALA A 386 17.21 22.48 0.71
C ALA A 386 18.10 23.67 0.34
N GLU A 387 17.85 24.29 -0.81
CA GLU A 387 18.53 25.51 -1.24
C GLU A 387 18.23 26.65 -0.27
N PRO A 388 19.21 27.54 0.03
CA PRO A 388 18.96 28.79 0.76
C PRO A 388 17.83 29.58 0.07
N LEU A 389 17.08 30.34 0.83
CA LEU A 389 16.17 31.36 0.28
C LEU A 389 17.04 32.40 -0.42
N GLU A 390 17.29 32.21 -1.71
CA GLU A 390 17.88 33.27 -2.51
C GLU A 390 16.87 34.40 -2.66
N ASP A 391 17.35 35.60 -2.36
CA ASP A 391 16.64 36.85 -2.59
C ASP A 391 16.14 36.93 -4.05
N LYS A 392 14.99 37.54 -4.22
CA LYS A 392 14.18 37.60 -5.46
C LYS A 392 14.89 38.15 -6.73
N ALA A 393 16.21 38.35 -6.72
CA ALA A 393 16.93 38.99 -7.81
C ALA A 393 17.30 38.04 -8.97
N ASP A 394 17.41 36.71 -8.76
CA ASP A 394 17.89 35.78 -9.79
C ASP A 394 16.81 34.87 -10.41
N ALA A 395 15.55 35.17 -10.24
CA ALA A 395 14.45 34.39 -10.81
C ALA A 395 14.38 34.39 -12.37
N SER A 396 15.16 35.26 -13.04
CA SER A 396 15.18 35.35 -14.51
C SER A 396 16.11 34.34 -15.19
N LEU A 397 17.08 33.76 -14.48
CA LEU A 397 18.05 32.80 -15.03
C LEU A 397 17.61 31.33 -14.86
N ALA A 398 16.56 31.06 -14.08
CA ALA A 398 16.04 29.71 -13.81
C ALA A 398 15.08 29.19 -14.91
N ALA A 399 14.96 29.85 -16.04
CA ALA A 399 13.97 29.54 -17.08
C ALA A 399 14.51 28.70 -18.24
N ASP A 400 15.59 27.93 -18.06
CA ASP A 400 15.96 26.94 -19.08
C ASP A 400 15.24 25.61 -18.84
N PRO A 401 14.23 25.26 -19.69
CA PRO A 401 13.48 24.02 -19.55
C PRO A 401 14.32 22.76 -19.79
N LYS A 402 15.58 22.90 -20.18
CA LYS A 402 16.51 21.78 -20.41
C LYS A 402 17.29 21.37 -19.15
N LEU A 403 17.35 22.22 -18.14
CA LEU A 403 17.94 21.84 -16.85
C LEU A 403 16.85 21.18 -16.00
N ALA A 404 16.60 19.89 -16.22
CA ALA A 404 15.75 19.10 -15.38
C ALA A 404 16.31 19.14 -13.95
N LYS A 405 15.61 19.84 -13.03
CA LYS A 405 15.94 19.82 -11.60
C LYS A 405 16.12 18.36 -11.18
N PRO A 406 17.16 17.99 -10.44
CA PRO A 406 17.38 16.62 -10.02
C PRO A 406 16.13 16.17 -9.27
N THR A 407 15.42 15.20 -9.83
CA THR A 407 14.25 14.63 -9.19
C THR A 407 14.70 13.95 -7.92
N ARG A 408 14.10 14.35 -6.80
CA ARG A 408 14.48 13.94 -5.46
C ARG A 408 13.99 12.53 -5.09
N LEU A 409 13.35 11.80 -6.03
CA LEU A 409 12.83 10.45 -5.82
C LEU A 409 13.68 9.40 -6.55
N PRO A 410 13.75 8.15 -6.04
CA PRO A 410 14.33 7.05 -6.79
C PRO A 410 13.65 6.87 -8.14
N ALA A 411 14.40 6.56 -9.19
CA ALA A 411 13.87 6.30 -10.52
C ALA A 411 12.85 5.15 -10.52
N PHE A 412 13.11 4.15 -9.70
CA PHE A 412 12.21 3.03 -9.47
C PHE A 412 10.84 3.48 -8.93
N ALA A 413 10.83 4.38 -7.94
CA ALA A 413 9.60 4.91 -7.36
C ALA A 413 8.81 5.75 -8.38
N GLU A 414 9.48 6.63 -9.12
CA GLU A 414 8.85 7.43 -10.18
C GLU A 414 8.25 6.55 -11.28
N THR A 415 8.96 5.50 -11.67
CA THR A 415 8.53 4.52 -12.66
C THR A 415 7.20 3.88 -12.28
N ILE A 416 7.11 3.34 -11.05
CA ILE A 416 5.89 2.69 -10.55
C ILE A 416 4.76 3.71 -10.37
N ASN A 417 5.04 4.89 -9.81
CA ASN A 417 4.00 5.89 -9.61
C ASN A 417 3.40 6.46 -10.90
N MET A 418 4.19 6.53 -11.97
CA MET A 418 3.71 7.00 -13.27
C MET A 418 2.72 6.03 -13.90
N ASN A 419 2.94 4.71 -13.76
CA ASN A 419 2.16 3.64 -14.38
C ASN A 419 1.78 2.53 -13.38
N GLY A 420 1.33 2.89 -12.18
CA GLY A 420 1.09 1.94 -11.08
C GLY A 420 0.03 0.90 -11.38
N LEU A 421 -1.07 1.30 -12.03
CA LEU A 421 -2.13 0.39 -12.41
C LEU A 421 -1.65 -0.59 -13.50
N THR A 422 -0.87 -0.10 -14.46
CA THR A 422 -0.24 -0.95 -15.50
C THR A 422 0.73 -1.95 -14.88
N TYR A 423 1.55 -1.52 -13.90
CA TYR A 423 2.42 -2.41 -13.14
C TYR A 423 1.62 -3.51 -12.44
N PHE A 424 0.55 -3.15 -11.74
CA PHE A 424 -0.28 -4.10 -10.99
C PHE A 424 -0.99 -5.12 -11.91
N MET A 425 -1.49 -4.66 -13.05
CA MET A 425 -2.08 -5.54 -14.06
C MET A 425 -1.07 -6.51 -14.64
N LEU A 426 0.10 -6.02 -15.01
CA LEU A 426 1.17 -6.85 -15.56
C LEU A 426 1.64 -7.88 -14.53
N SER A 427 1.73 -7.50 -13.25
CA SER A 427 2.03 -8.41 -12.16
C SER A 427 1.02 -9.55 -12.07
N ASN A 428 -0.29 -9.24 -12.13
CA ASN A 428 -1.32 -10.28 -12.12
C ASN A 428 -1.24 -11.21 -13.35
N LEU A 429 -1.01 -10.66 -14.53
CA LEU A 429 -0.90 -11.45 -15.77
C LEU A 429 0.32 -12.38 -15.73
N LEU A 430 1.47 -11.86 -15.31
CA LEU A 430 2.70 -12.65 -15.18
C LEU A 430 2.58 -13.73 -14.09
N THR A 431 1.86 -13.46 -12.99
CA THR A 431 1.54 -14.48 -11.98
C THR A 431 0.76 -15.63 -12.59
N GLY A 432 -0.30 -15.32 -13.35
CA GLY A 432 -1.06 -16.36 -14.07
C GLY A 432 -0.18 -17.18 -15.03
N LEU A 433 0.70 -16.50 -15.78
CA LEU A 433 1.63 -17.18 -16.70
C LEU A 433 2.60 -18.11 -15.96
N VAL A 434 3.20 -17.64 -14.85
CA VAL A 434 4.12 -18.45 -14.03
C VAL A 434 3.40 -19.67 -13.44
N ASN A 435 2.17 -19.48 -12.93
CA ASN A 435 1.38 -20.58 -12.36
C ASN A 435 1.03 -21.65 -13.40
N LEU A 436 0.72 -21.24 -14.63
CA LEU A 436 0.40 -22.17 -15.72
C LEU A 436 1.63 -22.91 -16.27
N THR A 437 2.83 -22.34 -16.17
CA THR A 437 4.03 -22.86 -16.85
C THR A 437 5.06 -23.50 -15.92
N LEU A 438 5.19 -23.02 -14.67
CA LEU A 438 6.32 -23.37 -13.81
C LEU A 438 5.95 -24.16 -12.54
N GLU A 439 4.66 -24.33 -12.24
CA GLU A 439 4.20 -25.03 -11.02
C GLU A 439 4.95 -24.57 -9.75
N PRO A 440 4.74 -23.33 -9.26
CA PRO A 440 5.53 -22.73 -8.18
C PRO A 440 5.58 -23.56 -6.88
N SER A 441 4.51 -24.31 -6.60
CA SER A 441 4.39 -25.16 -5.41
C SER A 441 5.46 -26.28 -5.34
N ASN A 442 6.07 -26.66 -6.46
CA ASN A 442 7.07 -27.73 -6.54
C ASN A 442 8.51 -27.22 -6.60
N ARG A 443 8.72 -25.90 -6.52
CA ARG A 443 10.04 -25.28 -6.66
C ARG A 443 10.77 -25.15 -5.32
N SER A 444 12.10 -25.24 -5.39
CA SER A 444 12.99 -24.99 -4.25
C SER A 444 13.03 -23.50 -3.85
N SER A 445 13.53 -23.20 -2.66
CA SER A 445 13.66 -21.84 -2.18
C SER A 445 14.57 -20.96 -3.05
N ALA A 446 15.63 -21.52 -3.64
CA ALA A 446 16.53 -20.80 -4.55
C ALA A 446 15.84 -20.49 -5.89
N GLU A 447 15.10 -21.45 -6.45
CA GLU A 447 14.27 -21.24 -7.65
C GLU A 447 13.17 -20.20 -7.39
N CYS A 448 12.53 -20.24 -6.22
CA CYS A 448 11.54 -19.24 -5.80
C CYS A 448 12.12 -17.82 -5.89
N VAL A 449 13.25 -17.57 -5.25
CA VAL A 449 13.90 -16.23 -5.27
C VAL A 449 14.26 -15.83 -6.71
N THR A 450 14.79 -16.75 -7.50
CA THR A 450 15.18 -16.50 -8.90
C THR A 450 13.96 -16.13 -9.76
N ILE A 451 12.88 -16.92 -9.68
CA ILE A 451 11.64 -16.69 -10.42
C ILE A 451 11.02 -15.34 -10.00
N LEU A 452 10.96 -15.05 -8.69
CA LEU A 452 10.45 -13.78 -8.19
C LEU A 452 11.30 -12.58 -8.65
N MET A 453 12.64 -12.72 -8.69
CA MET A 453 13.53 -11.66 -9.21
C MET A 453 13.26 -11.39 -10.69
N LEU A 454 13.14 -12.43 -11.51
CA LEU A 454 12.85 -12.29 -12.95
C LEU A 454 11.44 -11.71 -13.18
N TYR A 455 10.46 -12.18 -12.45
CA TYR A 455 9.09 -11.67 -12.47
C TYR A 455 9.02 -10.18 -12.10
N MET A 456 9.66 -9.79 -10.99
CA MET A 456 9.71 -8.39 -10.55
C MET A 456 10.48 -7.53 -11.55
N LEU A 457 11.56 -8.05 -12.15
CA LEU A 457 12.32 -7.34 -13.18
C LEU A 457 11.49 -7.17 -14.45
N ALA A 458 10.75 -8.18 -14.88
CA ALA A 458 9.87 -8.10 -16.06
C ALA A 458 8.75 -7.08 -15.85
N SER A 459 8.07 -7.12 -14.70
CA SER A 459 6.97 -6.21 -14.39
C SER A 459 7.44 -4.76 -14.23
N THR A 460 8.48 -4.52 -13.42
CA THR A 460 9.02 -3.17 -13.20
C THR A 460 9.79 -2.64 -14.40
N GLY A 461 10.52 -3.51 -15.11
CA GLY A 461 11.27 -3.17 -16.33
C GLY A 461 10.37 -2.69 -17.46
N THR A 462 9.22 -3.32 -17.66
CA THR A 462 8.23 -2.90 -18.65
C THR A 462 7.73 -1.47 -18.36
N VAL A 463 7.32 -1.19 -17.12
CA VAL A 463 6.88 0.17 -16.77
C VAL A 463 8.05 1.17 -16.77
N TYR A 464 9.29 0.72 -16.54
CA TYR A 464 10.47 1.56 -16.70
C TYR A 464 10.71 1.98 -18.16
N VAL A 465 10.49 1.09 -19.12
CA VAL A 465 10.57 1.45 -20.56
C VAL A 465 9.51 2.51 -20.90
N LEU A 466 8.29 2.39 -20.37
CA LEU A 466 7.25 3.40 -20.53
C LEU A 466 7.66 4.75 -19.90
N PHE A 467 8.21 4.71 -18.69
CA PHE A 467 8.73 5.89 -17.99
C PHE A 467 9.84 6.59 -18.79
N ARG A 468 10.80 5.85 -19.35
CA ARG A 468 11.86 6.42 -20.20
C ARG A 468 11.30 7.14 -21.43
N LYS A 469 10.26 6.56 -22.06
CA LYS A 469 9.59 7.13 -23.21
C LYS A 469 8.62 8.27 -22.85
N GLY A 470 8.40 8.55 -21.56
CA GLY A 470 7.42 9.54 -21.10
C GLY A 470 5.96 9.12 -21.32
N ILE A 471 5.70 7.84 -21.54
CA ILE A 471 4.36 7.30 -21.79
C ILE A 471 3.68 6.99 -20.46
N ARG A 472 2.52 7.57 -20.25
CA ARG A 472 1.63 7.29 -19.13
C ARG A 472 0.36 6.62 -19.65
N ILE A 473 0.14 5.36 -19.25
CA ILE A 473 -1.05 4.58 -19.63
C ILE A 473 -2.12 4.71 -18.54
N ALA A 474 -1.79 4.40 -17.31
CA ALA A 474 -2.73 4.44 -16.18
C ALA A 474 -2.01 4.52 -14.82
#